data_737c31e686d85bd57b050c6e71eb1e48
#
_entry.id   737c31e686d85bd57b050c6e71eb1e48
#
_cell.length_a   1.000
_cell.length_b   1.000
_cell.length_c   1.000
_cell.angle_alpha   90.00
_cell.angle_beta   90.00
_cell.angle_gamma   90.00
#
_symmetry.space_group_name_H-M   'P 1'
#
loop_
_entity.id
_entity.type
_entity.pdbx_description
1 polymer ?
#
loop_
_entity_poly.entity_id
_entity_poly.type
_entity_poly.pdbx_seq_one_letter_code
_entity_poly.pdbx_strand_id
1 'polypeptide(L)'
;MVIEETIIKLSGGKVKDYNIGDIIFSEGSSPLYYYQIIEGEIKLNNYNEEGKEMIQSILTNGQSIGEFLLFMNKPYPANAVAITPCKILRLSKTKFFLLLENHPEIRINIIQSLSDSMYFKFVMGQIFSTKNPATKLIALMDYLKSLQPDQQLFSFQIPLTRQQMASITGLRVETTIRALKNLERENIVKIQNRKILY
;
A
#
# COMPACT_ATOMS: atom_id res chain seq x y z
N MET A 1 -2.80 -7.34 11.73
CA MET A 1 -1.81 -8.31 11.16
C MET A 1 -2.58 -9.43 10.51
N VAL A 2 -2.24 -9.79 9.26
CA VAL A 2 -3.02 -10.80 8.50
C VAL A 2 -2.84 -12.20 9.10
N ILE A 3 -1.59 -12.59 9.36
CA ILE A 3 -1.26 -13.86 10.04
C ILE A 3 -0.34 -13.52 11.22
N GLU A 4 -0.54 -14.17 12.36
CA GLU A 4 0.35 -14.00 13.51
C GLU A 4 1.79 -14.42 13.18
N GLU A 5 2.75 -13.61 13.59
CA GLU A 5 4.16 -13.82 13.29
C GLU A 5 4.69 -15.16 13.78
N THR A 6 4.26 -15.58 14.97
CA THR A 6 4.60 -16.88 15.58
C THR A 6 4.15 -18.05 14.71
N ILE A 7 2.96 -18.00 14.14
CA ILE A 7 2.42 -19.06 13.29
C ILE A 7 3.23 -19.17 11.99
N ILE A 8 3.57 -18.03 11.36
CA ILE A 8 4.41 -18.04 10.15
C ILE A 8 5.79 -18.62 10.46
N LYS A 9 6.42 -18.24 11.59
CA LYS A 9 7.74 -18.74 12.00
C LYS A 9 7.72 -20.25 12.28
N LEU A 10 6.70 -20.74 12.99
CA LEU A 10 6.52 -22.17 13.28
C LEU A 10 6.29 -22.98 11.98
N SER A 11 5.65 -22.38 10.98
CA SER A 11 5.49 -22.99 9.65
C SER A 11 6.76 -22.92 8.79
N GLY A 12 7.88 -22.45 9.36
CA GLY A 12 9.18 -22.36 8.69
C GLY A 12 9.36 -21.09 7.87
N GLY A 13 8.64 -20.03 8.20
CA GLY A 13 8.87 -18.66 7.70
C GLY A 13 10.16 -18.07 8.24
N LYS A 14 10.76 -17.19 7.46
CA LYS A 14 12.01 -16.50 7.80
C LYS A 14 11.83 -15.00 7.72
N VAL A 15 12.41 -14.27 8.66
CA VAL A 15 12.53 -12.81 8.61
C VAL A 15 13.70 -12.45 7.72
N LYS A 16 13.52 -11.43 6.90
CA LYS A 16 14.57 -10.81 6.10
C LYS A 16 14.52 -9.30 6.28
N ASP A 17 15.69 -8.70 6.48
CA ASP A 17 15.86 -7.25 6.56
C ASP A 17 16.07 -6.68 5.17
N TYR A 18 15.51 -5.49 4.93
CA TYR A 18 15.64 -4.71 3.70
C TYR A 18 15.98 -3.26 4.04
N ASN A 19 16.92 -2.68 3.32
CA ASN A 19 17.25 -1.27 3.38
C ASN A 19 16.32 -0.46 2.46
N ILE A 20 16.32 0.86 2.65
CA ILE A 20 15.61 1.77 1.75
C ILE A 20 16.09 1.56 0.30
N GLY A 21 15.14 1.38 -0.61
CA GLY A 21 15.40 1.14 -2.03
C GLY A 21 15.58 -0.33 -2.40
N ASP A 22 15.70 -1.25 -1.43
CA ASP A 22 15.79 -2.68 -1.72
C ASP A 22 14.49 -3.20 -2.35
N ILE A 23 14.64 -4.09 -3.33
CA ILE A 23 13.53 -4.73 -4.02
C ILE A 23 13.21 -6.07 -3.33
N ILE A 24 11.96 -6.22 -2.90
CA ILE A 24 11.42 -7.44 -2.29
C ILE A 24 11.10 -8.46 -3.39
N PHE A 25 10.42 -8.01 -4.43
CA PHE A 25 10.21 -8.72 -5.69
C PHE A 25 10.05 -7.72 -6.84
N SER A 26 10.41 -8.16 -8.05
CA SER A 26 10.31 -7.34 -9.27
C SER A 26 9.09 -7.70 -10.09
N GLU A 27 8.57 -6.71 -10.82
CA GLU A 27 7.61 -6.92 -11.90
C GLU A 27 8.10 -8.02 -12.85
N GLY A 28 7.18 -8.88 -13.32
CA GLY A 28 7.47 -10.01 -14.19
C GLY A 28 8.03 -11.26 -13.49
N SER A 29 8.48 -11.19 -12.24
CA SER A 29 8.95 -12.36 -11.49
C SER A 29 7.80 -13.23 -10.99
N SER A 30 8.08 -14.52 -10.74
CA SER A 30 7.08 -15.48 -10.27
C SER A 30 6.81 -15.36 -8.76
N PRO A 31 5.56 -15.49 -8.31
CA PRO A 31 5.19 -15.42 -6.89
C PRO A 31 5.52 -16.74 -6.18
N LEU A 32 6.70 -16.81 -5.57
CA LEU A 32 7.19 -18.01 -4.88
C LEU A 32 7.03 -17.95 -3.37
N TYR A 33 6.71 -16.79 -2.80
CA TYR A 33 6.64 -16.58 -1.37
C TYR A 33 5.42 -15.73 -1.00
N TYR A 34 4.83 -16.07 0.16
CA TYR A 34 4.02 -15.15 0.95
C TYR A 34 4.95 -14.18 1.67
N TYR A 35 4.59 -12.90 1.67
CA TYR A 35 5.32 -11.84 2.37
C TYR A 35 4.39 -11.08 3.31
N GLN A 36 4.87 -10.75 4.51
CA GLN A 36 4.17 -9.92 5.48
C GLN A 36 5.14 -8.95 6.15
N ILE A 37 4.74 -7.69 6.24
CA ILE A 37 5.54 -6.63 6.84
C ILE A 37 5.45 -6.74 8.36
N ILE A 38 6.59 -6.91 9.04
CA ILE A 38 6.70 -6.79 10.49
C ILE A 38 6.92 -5.33 10.86
N GLU A 39 7.86 -4.68 10.18
CA GLU A 39 8.27 -3.31 10.45
C GLU A 39 8.63 -2.61 9.13
N GLY A 40 8.25 -1.33 9.02
CA GLY A 40 8.58 -0.47 7.89
C GLY A 40 7.45 -0.30 6.88
N GLU A 41 7.78 0.36 5.78
CA GLU A 41 6.85 0.70 4.71
C GLU A 41 7.39 0.27 3.35
N ILE A 42 6.50 -0.24 2.51
CA ILE A 42 6.79 -0.73 1.17
C ILE A 42 5.85 -0.06 0.19
N LYS A 43 6.36 0.33 -0.97
CA LYS A 43 5.52 0.71 -2.11
C LYS A 43 5.43 -0.42 -3.13
N LEU A 44 4.25 -0.60 -3.71
CA LEU A 44 4.04 -1.33 -4.96
C LEU A 44 4.01 -0.32 -6.09
N ASN A 45 4.90 -0.44 -7.07
CA ASN A 45 5.03 0.55 -8.13
C ASN A 45 5.34 -0.05 -9.50
N ASN A 46 4.98 0.72 -10.52
CA ASN A 46 5.38 0.52 -11.91
C ASN A 46 5.97 1.82 -12.45
N TYR A 47 6.63 1.71 -13.59
CA TYR A 47 7.06 2.85 -14.39
C TYR A 47 6.37 2.81 -15.74
N ASN A 48 5.89 3.95 -16.22
CA ASN A 48 5.36 4.05 -17.58
C ASN A 48 6.52 4.17 -18.60
N GLU A 49 6.19 4.20 -19.90
CA GLU A 49 7.15 4.31 -20.99
C GLU A 49 8.04 5.57 -20.91
N GLU A 50 7.56 6.62 -20.27
CA GLU A 50 8.29 7.88 -20.04
C GLU A 50 9.17 7.83 -18.78
N GLY A 51 9.22 6.69 -18.06
CA GLY A 51 9.95 6.52 -16.80
C GLY A 51 9.26 7.18 -15.60
N LYS A 52 8.01 7.62 -15.72
CA LYS A 52 7.24 8.18 -14.61
C LYS A 52 6.75 7.07 -13.70
N GLU A 53 7.05 7.19 -12.41
CA GLU A 53 6.57 6.25 -11.40
C GLU A 53 5.07 6.41 -11.14
N MET A 54 4.37 5.27 -11.11
CA MET A 54 3.01 5.13 -10.60
C MET A 54 3.03 4.23 -9.37
N ILE A 55 2.59 4.74 -8.23
CA ILE A 55 2.45 3.96 -7.00
C ILE A 55 1.05 3.37 -6.96
N GLN A 56 1.00 2.04 -6.91
CA GLN A 56 -0.24 1.26 -6.83
C GLN A 56 -0.81 1.22 -5.41
N SER A 57 0.09 1.15 -4.42
CA SER A 57 -0.23 1.20 -2.99
C SER A 57 1.03 1.40 -2.17
N ILE A 58 0.86 1.90 -0.95
CA ILE A 58 1.87 1.89 0.11
C ILE A 58 1.33 0.98 1.22
N LEU A 59 2.15 0.02 1.62
CA LEU A 59 1.82 -1.00 2.61
C LEU A 59 2.70 -0.81 3.84
N THR A 60 2.13 -1.09 5.02
CA THR A 60 2.77 -0.86 6.32
C THR A 60 2.72 -2.12 7.20
N ASN A 61 3.16 -1.97 8.44
CA ASN A 61 3.21 -3.05 9.43
C ASN A 61 1.93 -3.88 9.48
N GLY A 62 2.08 -5.19 9.51
CA GLY A 62 1.00 -6.16 9.63
C GLY A 62 0.32 -6.53 8.30
N GLN A 63 0.54 -5.77 7.23
CA GLN A 63 -0.04 -6.04 5.91
C GLN A 63 0.77 -7.08 5.13
N SER A 64 0.08 -7.85 4.29
CA SER A 64 0.70 -8.79 3.33
C SER A 64 1.00 -8.09 1.99
N ILE A 65 1.89 -8.68 1.21
CA ILE A 65 2.37 -8.09 -0.04
C ILE A 65 2.15 -9.06 -1.19
N GLY A 66 1.21 -8.76 -2.09
CA GLY A 66 1.00 -9.50 -3.33
C GLY A 66 0.53 -10.95 -3.16
N GLU A 67 -0.06 -11.28 -2.03
CA GLU A 67 -0.50 -12.63 -1.65
C GLU A 67 -1.54 -13.21 -2.62
N PHE A 68 -2.36 -12.36 -3.27
CA PHE A 68 -3.35 -12.80 -4.25
C PHE A 68 -2.72 -13.55 -5.43
N LEU A 69 -1.47 -13.25 -5.78
CA LEU A 69 -0.75 -13.88 -6.88
C LEU A 69 -0.33 -15.32 -6.55
N LEU A 70 -0.28 -15.70 -5.28
CA LEU A 70 -0.04 -17.09 -4.88
C LEU A 70 -1.17 -18.01 -5.34
N PHE A 71 -2.40 -17.49 -5.45
CA PHE A 71 -3.58 -18.21 -5.92
C PHE A 71 -3.74 -18.19 -7.44
N MET A 72 -2.81 -17.52 -8.15
CA MET A 72 -2.83 -17.34 -9.60
C MET A 72 -1.53 -17.84 -10.21
N ASN A 73 -1.58 -18.27 -11.48
CA ASN A 73 -0.38 -18.57 -12.27
C ASN A 73 0.01 -17.35 -13.12
N LYS A 74 0.21 -16.21 -12.46
CA LYS A 74 0.57 -14.94 -13.09
C LYS A 74 1.82 -14.36 -12.42
N PRO A 75 2.73 -13.71 -13.16
CA PRO A 75 3.86 -13.00 -12.59
C PRO A 75 3.39 -11.75 -11.82
N TYR A 76 4.28 -11.19 -11.00
CA TYR A 76 4.00 -9.92 -10.33
C TYR A 76 3.77 -8.80 -11.35
N PRO A 77 2.65 -8.06 -11.26
CA PRO A 77 2.36 -6.93 -12.16
C PRO A 77 3.00 -5.62 -11.74
N ALA A 78 3.79 -5.61 -10.67
CA ALA A 78 4.45 -4.44 -10.10
C ALA A 78 5.70 -4.84 -9.32
N ASN A 79 6.59 -3.88 -9.06
CA ASN A 79 7.67 -4.05 -8.10
C ASN A 79 7.18 -3.83 -6.67
N ALA A 80 7.80 -4.49 -5.70
CA ALA A 80 7.69 -4.17 -4.28
C ALA A 80 9.03 -3.62 -3.78
N VAL A 81 9.04 -2.38 -3.30
CA VAL A 81 10.26 -1.65 -2.94
C VAL A 81 10.13 -1.08 -1.54
N ALA A 82 11.13 -1.30 -0.69
CA ALA A 82 11.21 -0.73 0.65
C ALA A 82 11.42 0.79 0.58
N ILE A 83 10.57 1.57 1.26
CA ILE A 83 10.69 3.04 1.35
C ILE A 83 11.18 3.52 2.71
N THR A 84 11.21 2.62 3.68
CA THR A 84 11.91 2.74 4.96
C THR A 84 12.77 1.47 5.18
N PRO A 85 13.63 1.39 6.19
CA PRO A 85 14.17 0.11 6.63
C PRO A 85 13.02 -0.83 7.01
N CYS A 86 13.02 -2.07 6.50
CA CYS A 86 11.93 -3.01 6.66
C CYS A 86 12.40 -4.35 7.21
N LYS A 87 11.56 -4.97 8.06
CA LYS A 87 11.62 -6.38 8.42
C LYS A 87 10.42 -7.10 7.82
N ILE A 88 10.67 -8.11 7.00
CA ILE A 88 9.63 -8.82 6.26
C ILE A 88 9.72 -10.31 6.57
N LEU A 89 8.61 -10.88 7.00
CA LEU A 89 8.42 -12.32 7.05
C LEU A 89 8.15 -12.85 5.64
N ARG A 90 8.84 -13.92 5.27
CA ARG A 90 8.54 -14.66 4.04
C ARG A 90 8.34 -16.14 4.33
N LEU A 91 7.33 -16.74 3.71
CA LEU A 91 7.00 -18.16 3.76
C LEU A 91 6.85 -18.69 2.34
N SER A 92 7.46 -19.83 2.01
CA SER A 92 7.34 -20.39 0.67
C SER A 92 5.88 -20.69 0.31
N LYS A 93 5.53 -20.57 -0.97
CA LYS A 93 4.17 -20.81 -1.51
C LYS A 93 3.60 -22.14 -1.04
N THR A 94 4.39 -23.23 -1.10
CA THR A 94 3.95 -24.56 -0.66
C THR A 94 3.58 -24.57 0.84
N LYS A 95 4.45 -23.99 1.68
CA LYS A 95 4.19 -23.92 3.13
C LYS A 95 3.03 -22.99 3.47
N PHE A 96 2.84 -21.93 2.70
CA PHE A 96 1.69 -21.04 2.87
C PHE A 96 0.37 -21.76 2.62
N PHE A 97 0.27 -22.56 1.56
CA PHE A 97 -0.95 -23.35 1.32
C PHE A 97 -1.18 -24.43 2.37
N LEU A 98 -0.12 -25.11 2.81
CA LEU A 98 -0.22 -26.08 3.92
C LEU A 98 -0.68 -25.40 5.22
N LEU A 99 -0.20 -24.18 5.50
CA LEU A 99 -0.66 -23.39 6.64
C LEU A 99 -2.16 -23.08 6.53
N LEU A 100 -2.63 -22.68 5.35
CA LEU A 100 -4.06 -22.41 5.12
C LEU A 100 -4.93 -23.66 5.24
N GLU A 101 -4.42 -24.84 4.92
CA GLU A 101 -5.13 -26.11 5.10
C GLU A 101 -5.33 -26.42 6.58
N ASN A 102 -4.30 -26.20 7.39
CA ASN A 102 -4.30 -26.54 8.82
C ASN A 102 -4.96 -25.45 9.72
N HIS A 103 -5.15 -24.23 9.20
CA HIS A 103 -5.65 -23.07 9.94
C HIS A 103 -6.81 -22.37 9.21
N PRO A 104 -8.04 -22.90 9.31
CA PRO A 104 -9.21 -22.31 8.62
C PRO A 104 -9.47 -20.85 8.96
N GLU A 105 -9.17 -20.42 10.19
CA GLU A 105 -9.31 -19.04 10.67
C GLU A 105 -8.40 -18.08 9.89
N ILE A 106 -7.22 -18.51 9.50
CA ILE A 106 -6.28 -17.70 8.71
C ILE A 106 -6.81 -17.46 7.30
N ARG A 107 -7.57 -18.41 6.74
CA ARG A 107 -8.20 -18.20 5.41
C ARG A 107 -9.14 -17.01 5.43
N ILE A 108 -9.91 -16.82 6.50
CA ILE A 108 -10.81 -15.68 6.64
C ILE A 108 -10.02 -14.37 6.69
N ASN A 109 -8.92 -14.32 7.44
CA ASN A 109 -8.06 -13.13 7.52
C ASN A 109 -7.44 -12.78 6.15
N ILE A 110 -7.02 -13.80 5.38
CA ILE A 110 -6.52 -13.60 4.00
C ILE A 110 -7.63 -13.07 3.10
N ILE A 111 -8.83 -13.66 3.15
CA ILE A 111 -9.98 -13.19 2.34
C ILE A 111 -10.31 -11.75 2.69
N GLN A 112 -10.30 -11.38 3.96
CA GLN A 112 -10.55 -10.01 4.40
C GLN A 112 -9.48 -9.06 3.87
N SER A 113 -8.20 -9.40 4.02
CA SER A 113 -7.09 -8.61 3.46
C SER A 113 -7.22 -8.39 1.95
N LEU A 114 -7.61 -9.44 1.21
CA LEU A 114 -7.85 -9.36 -0.24
C LEU A 114 -9.05 -8.45 -0.55
N SER A 115 -10.12 -8.55 0.24
CA SER A 115 -11.32 -7.72 0.07
C SER A 115 -11.00 -6.24 0.30
N ASP A 116 -10.24 -5.92 1.35
CA ASP A 116 -9.80 -4.54 1.63
C ASP A 116 -8.93 -4.00 0.48
N SER A 117 -8.00 -4.83 -0.02
CA SER A 117 -7.15 -4.48 -1.17
C SER A 117 -7.98 -4.24 -2.44
N MET A 118 -9.00 -5.07 -2.67
CA MET A 118 -9.90 -4.92 -3.80
C MET A 118 -10.75 -3.65 -3.68
N TYR A 119 -11.30 -3.37 -2.49
CA TYR A 119 -12.05 -2.15 -2.24
C TYR A 119 -11.19 -0.90 -2.51
N PHE A 120 -9.93 -0.90 -2.03
CA PHE A 120 -8.99 0.17 -2.35
C PHE A 120 -8.81 0.36 -3.86
N LYS A 121 -8.71 -0.72 -4.64
CA LYS A 121 -8.59 -0.63 -6.10
C LYS A 121 -9.83 -0.02 -6.76
N PHE A 122 -11.05 -0.29 -6.27
CA PHE A 122 -12.26 0.37 -6.74
C PHE A 122 -12.22 1.88 -6.46
N VAL A 123 -11.84 2.29 -5.25
CA VAL A 123 -11.70 3.72 -4.89
C VAL A 123 -10.69 4.40 -5.81
N MET A 124 -9.53 3.77 -6.02
CA MET A 124 -8.51 4.30 -6.92
C MET A 124 -9.00 4.39 -8.38
N GLY A 125 -9.79 3.41 -8.85
CA GLY A 125 -10.42 3.45 -10.17
C GLY A 125 -11.31 4.69 -10.35
N GLN A 126 -12.10 5.05 -9.34
CA GLN A 126 -12.91 6.27 -9.35
C GLN A 126 -12.04 7.53 -9.35
N ILE A 127 -10.97 7.56 -8.55
CA ILE A 127 -10.02 8.68 -8.52
C ILE A 127 -9.37 8.89 -9.90
N PHE A 128 -8.99 7.81 -10.59
CA PHE A 128 -8.39 7.92 -11.91
C PHE A 128 -9.36 8.43 -12.97
N SER A 129 -10.65 8.13 -12.85
CA SER A 129 -11.69 8.55 -13.81
C SER A 129 -11.95 10.07 -13.76
N THR A 130 -11.71 10.74 -12.65
CA THR A 130 -11.90 12.19 -12.53
C THR A 130 -10.73 12.96 -13.13
N LYS A 131 -11.01 14.12 -13.75
CA LYS A 131 -10.00 15.01 -14.34
C LYS A 131 -9.51 16.09 -13.38
N ASN A 132 -10.31 16.47 -12.39
CA ASN A 132 -9.99 17.56 -11.46
C ASN A 132 -8.94 17.11 -10.43
N PRO A 133 -7.76 17.77 -10.36
CA PRO A 133 -6.72 17.42 -9.40
C PRO A 133 -7.14 17.53 -7.93
N ALA A 134 -7.92 18.56 -7.58
CA ALA A 134 -8.39 18.74 -6.21
C ALA A 134 -9.33 17.59 -5.80
N THR A 135 -10.29 17.23 -6.66
CA THR A 135 -11.21 16.12 -6.42
C THR A 135 -10.46 14.78 -6.25
N LYS A 136 -9.41 14.54 -7.04
CA LYS A 136 -8.55 13.35 -6.88
C LYS A 136 -7.89 13.29 -5.50
N LEU A 137 -7.34 14.42 -5.06
CA LEU A 137 -6.64 14.51 -3.78
C LEU A 137 -7.61 14.38 -2.60
N ILE A 138 -8.78 15.02 -2.68
CA ILE A 138 -9.84 14.90 -1.65
C ILE A 138 -10.25 13.42 -1.53
N ALA A 139 -10.59 12.75 -2.63
CA ALA A 139 -11.02 11.37 -2.60
C ALA A 139 -9.95 10.42 -2.03
N LEU A 140 -8.66 10.67 -2.31
CA LEU A 140 -7.56 9.92 -1.68
C LEU A 140 -7.50 10.19 -0.17
N MET A 141 -7.62 11.46 0.25
CA MET A 141 -7.58 11.84 1.66
C MET A 141 -8.80 11.32 2.43
N ASP A 142 -9.99 11.38 1.83
CA ASP A 142 -11.23 10.80 2.38
C ASP A 142 -11.06 9.31 2.64
N TYR A 143 -10.53 8.56 1.66
CA TYR A 143 -10.27 7.15 1.83
C TYR A 143 -9.32 6.88 2.99
N LEU A 144 -8.18 7.58 3.05
CA LEU A 144 -7.20 7.40 4.12
C LEU A 144 -7.78 7.75 5.50
N LYS A 145 -8.56 8.81 5.57
CA LYS A 145 -9.21 9.26 6.80
C LYS A 145 -10.31 8.31 7.26
N SER A 146 -11.08 7.71 6.33
CA SER A 146 -12.14 6.76 6.66
C SER A 146 -11.64 5.52 7.41
N LEU A 147 -10.34 5.22 7.32
CA LEU A 147 -9.69 4.14 8.07
C LEU A 147 -9.31 4.53 9.50
N GLN A 148 -9.51 5.79 9.90
CA GLN A 148 -9.17 6.30 11.21
C GLN A 148 -10.41 6.39 12.11
N PRO A 149 -10.27 6.19 13.42
CA PRO A 149 -11.41 6.32 14.35
C PRO A 149 -11.87 7.77 14.53
N ASP A 150 -10.95 8.74 14.46
CA ASP A 150 -11.25 10.16 14.60
C ASP A 150 -11.54 10.79 13.23
N GLN A 151 -12.78 11.28 13.06
CA GLN A 151 -13.26 11.89 11.84
C GLN A 151 -13.38 13.44 11.94
N GLN A 152 -12.90 14.05 13.03
CA GLN A 152 -12.95 15.50 13.20
C GLN A 152 -12.09 16.22 12.17
N LEU A 153 -12.44 17.46 11.84
CA LEU A 153 -11.73 18.27 10.86
C LEU A 153 -10.28 18.49 11.30
N PHE A 154 -9.33 18.26 10.41
CA PHE A 154 -7.88 18.39 10.64
C PHE A 154 -7.29 17.47 11.73
N SER A 155 -8.03 16.47 12.19
CA SER A 155 -7.56 15.49 13.18
C SER A 155 -6.55 14.49 12.60
N PHE A 156 -6.60 14.26 11.28
CA PHE A 156 -5.80 13.26 10.62
C PHE A 156 -4.62 13.88 9.85
N GLN A 157 -3.40 13.51 10.23
CA GLN A 157 -2.21 13.83 9.45
C GLN A 157 -2.06 12.83 8.31
N ILE A 158 -2.13 13.32 7.06
CA ILE A 158 -1.93 12.48 5.87
C ILE A 158 -0.51 11.90 5.89
N PRO A 159 -0.35 10.55 5.93
CA PRO A 159 0.96 9.88 6.05
C PRO A 159 1.70 9.77 4.70
N LEU A 160 1.35 10.62 3.73
CA LEU A 160 1.92 10.62 2.39
C LEU A 160 2.66 11.92 2.10
N THR A 161 3.80 11.81 1.45
CA THR A 161 4.49 12.96 0.86
C THR A 161 3.73 13.45 -0.38
N ARG A 162 3.96 14.71 -0.78
CA ARG A 162 3.37 15.26 -2.01
C ARG A 162 3.75 14.47 -3.26
N GLN A 163 4.98 13.96 -3.28
CA GLN A 163 5.47 13.09 -4.35
C GLN A 163 4.67 11.77 -4.39
N GLN A 164 4.46 11.12 -3.24
CA GLN A 164 3.66 9.89 -3.14
C GLN A 164 2.21 10.13 -3.53
N MET A 165 1.58 11.21 -3.06
CA MET A 165 0.23 11.60 -3.46
C MET A 165 0.13 11.80 -4.98
N ALA A 166 1.12 12.46 -5.58
CA ALA A 166 1.19 12.66 -7.03
C ALA A 166 1.27 11.31 -7.77
N SER A 167 2.18 10.43 -7.33
CA SER A 167 2.39 9.11 -7.95
C SER A 167 1.17 8.18 -7.79
N ILE A 168 0.46 8.23 -6.64
CA ILE A 168 -0.76 7.45 -6.39
C ILE A 168 -1.93 7.96 -7.26
N THR A 169 -2.07 9.28 -7.43
CA THR A 169 -3.21 9.89 -8.15
C THR A 169 -2.95 10.10 -9.65
N GLY A 170 -1.74 9.77 -10.12
CA GLY A 170 -1.31 9.97 -11.51
C GLY A 170 -1.06 11.43 -11.89
N LEU A 171 -1.00 12.35 -10.91
CA LEU A 171 -0.73 13.77 -11.11
C LEU A 171 0.77 14.05 -11.26
N ARG A 172 1.10 15.27 -11.73
CA ARG A 172 2.44 15.83 -11.58
C ARG A 172 2.60 16.44 -10.18
N VAL A 173 3.82 16.44 -9.64
CA VAL A 173 4.09 16.95 -8.28
C VAL A 173 3.70 18.42 -8.15
N GLU A 174 4.04 19.24 -9.16
CA GLU A 174 3.71 20.67 -9.19
C GLU A 174 2.19 20.89 -9.17
N THR A 175 1.43 20.05 -9.91
CA THR A 175 -0.04 20.10 -9.92
C THR A 175 -0.60 19.72 -8.55
N THR A 176 -0.04 18.70 -7.92
CA THR A 176 -0.42 18.27 -6.55
C THR A 176 -0.17 19.39 -5.54
N ILE A 177 1.03 20.01 -5.57
CA ILE A 177 1.37 21.11 -4.67
C ILE A 177 0.40 22.28 -4.85
N ARG A 178 0.12 22.67 -6.11
CA ARG A 178 -0.80 23.77 -6.41
C ARG A 178 -2.23 23.47 -5.95
N ALA A 179 -2.71 22.25 -6.19
CA ALA A 179 -4.05 21.83 -5.76
C ALA A 179 -4.16 21.83 -4.23
N LEU A 180 -3.17 21.29 -3.50
CA LEU A 180 -3.14 21.32 -2.04
C LEU A 180 -3.15 22.72 -1.45
N LYS A 181 -2.42 23.68 -2.08
CA LYS A 181 -2.45 25.10 -1.66
C LYS A 181 -3.83 25.73 -1.87
N ASN A 182 -4.53 25.36 -2.94
CA ASN A 182 -5.90 25.85 -3.14
C ASN A 182 -6.86 25.27 -2.10
N LEU A 183 -6.77 23.96 -1.82
CA LEU A 183 -7.55 23.31 -0.77
C LEU A 183 -7.27 23.90 0.63
N GLU A 184 -6.05 24.35 0.89
CA GLU A 184 -5.70 25.07 2.12
C GLU A 184 -6.39 26.44 2.19
N ARG A 185 -6.44 27.20 1.09
CA ARG A 185 -7.16 28.50 1.03
C ARG A 185 -8.67 28.32 1.21
N GLU A 186 -9.21 27.19 0.78
CA GLU A 186 -10.62 26.81 0.93
C GLU A 186 -10.92 26.20 2.31
N ASN A 187 -9.94 26.12 3.22
CA ASN A 187 -10.04 25.49 4.53
C ASN A 187 -10.46 24.02 4.51
N ILE A 188 -10.17 23.31 3.42
CA ILE A 188 -10.41 21.86 3.30
C ILE A 188 -9.26 21.07 3.92
N VAL A 189 -8.03 21.57 3.81
CA VAL A 189 -6.85 21.01 4.47
C VAL A 189 -6.11 22.10 5.22
N LYS A 190 -5.28 21.71 6.19
CA LYS A 190 -4.35 22.61 6.87
C LYS A 190 -2.92 22.12 6.67
N ILE A 191 -2.02 23.02 6.28
CA ILE A 191 -0.61 22.68 6.08
C ILE A 191 0.23 23.29 7.20
N GLN A 192 0.77 22.46 8.08
CA GLN A 192 1.62 22.89 9.19
C GLN A 192 2.92 22.09 9.18
N ASN A 193 4.06 22.76 9.29
CA ASN A 193 5.39 22.14 9.32
C ASN A 193 5.60 21.12 8.16
N ARG A 194 5.14 21.48 6.95
CA ARG A 194 5.14 20.64 5.75
C ARG A 194 4.22 19.40 5.82
N LYS A 195 3.45 19.23 6.88
CA LYS A 195 2.48 18.15 7.06
C LYS A 195 1.10 18.63 6.60
N ILE A 196 0.31 17.71 6.06
CA ILE A 196 -1.06 17.95 5.60
C ILE A 196 -1.99 17.37 6.65
N LEU A 197 -2.84 18.20 7.23
CA LEU A 197 -3.89 17.83 8.17
C LEU A 197 -5.24 17.90 7.44
N TYR A 198 -6.04 16.83 7.57
CA TYR A 198 -7.34 16.70 6.91
C TYR A 198 -8.45 16.35 7.88
#